data_14f161ec177e35259d142d7c989982ea
#
_entry.id   14f161ec177e35259d142d7c989982ea
#
_cell.length_a   1.000
_cell.length_b   1.000
_cell.length_c   1.000
_cell.angle_alpha   90.00
_cell.angle_beta   90.00
_cell.angle_gamma   90.00
#
_symmetry.space_group_name_H-M   'P 1'
#
loop_
_entity.id
_entity.type
_entity.pdbx_description
1 polymer ?
#
loop_
_entity_poly.entity_id
_entity_poly.type
_entity_poly.pdbx_seq_one_letter_code
_entity_poly.pdbx_strand_id
1 'polypeptide(L)'
;MPMPRIHLTTFIQSPPQRVFDLVRHLSLIKKSVLGKHESIMSSAGSTMVSNGDTITFHAKHLGKMRSVMLRITEFEKGHKLTEEQVKGDLMNYRHEHFFKQIDNGTIMIDIVEYDLPKDFIGKWAGKFFLREYLEKIIKNRILIVKNYAETERWHALLG
;
A
#
# COMPACT_ATOMS: atom_id res chain seq x y z
N MET A 1 -23.69 6.60 -5.66
CA MET A 1 -22.87 5.65 -6.41
C MET A 1 -21.91 4.96 -5.48
N PRO A 2 -21.69 3.65 -5.62
CA PRO A 2 -20.69 2.98 -4.82
C PRO A 2 -19.29 3.51 -5.16
N MET A 3 -18.42 3.57 -4.15
CA MET A 3 -17.02 3.96 -4.33
C MET A 3 -16.30 2.97 -5.25
N PRO A 4 -15.44 3.44 -6.15
CA PRO A 4 -14.56 2.55 -6.91
C PRO A 4 -13.76 1.66 -5.97
N ARG A 5 -13.63 0.38 -6.34
CA ARG A 5 -12.97 -0.62 -5.50
C ARG A 5 -12.02 -1.47 -6.33
N ILE A 6 -10.81 -1.66 -5.81
CA ILE A 6 -9.82 -2.59 -6.34
C ILE A 6 -9.71 -3.74 -5.35
N HIS A 7 -9.75 -4.98 -5.83
CA HIS A 7 -9.61 -6.17 -5.03
C HIS A 7 -8.55 -7.08 -5.67
N LEU A 8 -7.46 -7.30 -4.96
CA LEU A 8 -6.37 -8.16 -5.42
C LEU A 8 -6.12 -9.26 -4.39
N THR A 9 -5.89 -10.47 -4.86
CA THR A 9 -5.55 -11.62 -4.03
C THR A 9 -4.22 -12.18 -4.50
N THR A 10 -3.28 -12.35 -3.57
CA THR A 10 -1.93 -12.82 -3.86
C THR A 10 -1.55 -13.96 -2.94
N PHE A 11 -1.08 -15.06 -3.51
CA PHE A 11 -0.43 -16.10 -2.73
C PHE A 11 1.05 -15.77 -2.55
N ILE A 12 1.54 -15.85 -1.31
CA ILE A 12 2.93 -15.65 -0.93
C ILE A 12 3.40 -16.84 -0.11
N GLN A 13 4.42 -17.53 -0.60
CA GLN A 13 4.99 -18.71 0.07
C GLN A 13 5.87 -18.30 1.25
N SER A 14 5.23 -17.76 2.28
CA SER A 14 5.87 -17.27 3.49
C SER A 14 4.86 -17.15 4.62
N PRO A 15 5.26 -17.30 5.90
CA PRO A 15 4.34 -17.18 7.02
C PRO A 15 3.67 -15.79 7.09
N PRO A 16 2.39 -15.71 7.53
CA PRO A 16 1.66 -14.44 7.61
C PRO A 16 2.37 -13.35 8.40
N GLN A 17 3.02 -13.70 9.49
CA GLN A 17 3.75 -12.71 10.31
C GLN A 17 4.89 -12.05 9.52
N ARG A 18 5.64 -12.83 8.74
CA ARG A 18 6.71 -12.28 7.89
C ARG A 18 6.16 -11.36 6.80
N VAL A 19 5.10 -11.79 6.12
CA VAL A 19 4.45 -11.00 5.07
C VAL A 19 3.92 -9.69 5.65
N PHE A 20 3.25 -9.76 6.79
CA PHE A 20 2.73 -8.60 7.53
C PHE A 20 3.85 -7.60 7.88
N ASP A 21 4.95 -8.09 8.45
CA ASP A 21 6.06 -7.23 8.84
C ASP A 21 6.77 -6.60 7.63
N LEU A 22 6.85 -7.31 6.50
CA LEU A 22 7.39 -6.75 5.26
C LEU A 22 6.48 -5.68 4.66
N VAL A 23 5.15 -5.88 4.68
CA VAL A 23 4.19 -4.88 4.17
C VAL A 23 4.33 -3.55 4.89
N ARG A 24 4.56 -3.56 6.19
CA ARG A 24 4.69 -2.35 7.02
C ARG A 24 6.12 -1.84 7.18
N HIS A 25 7.11 -2.44 6.52
CA HIS A 25 8.50 -2.04 6.61
C HIS A 25 8.79 -0.83 5.72
N LEU A 26 9.29 0.26 6.32
CA LEU A 26 9.52 1.54 5.62
C LEU A 26 10.45 1.42 4.42
N SER A 27 11.47 0.56 4.48
CA SER A 27 12.37 0.35 3.34
C SER A 27 11.65 -0.22 2.12
N LEU A 28 10.68 -1.14 2.32
CA LEU A 28 9.90 -1.70 1.22
C LEU A 28 8.84 -0.73 0.73
N ILE A 29 8.21 0.00 1.63
CA ILE A 29 7.27 1.06 1.28
C ILE A 29 7.97 2.10 0.39
N LYS A 30 9.18 2.50 0.75
CA LYS A 30 10.00 3.42 -0.04
C LYS A 30 10.33 2.86 -1.43
N LYS A 31 10.71 1.58 -1.51
CA LYS A 31 11.02 0.91 -2.79
C LYS A 31 9.80 0.76 -3.69
N SER A 32 8.60 0.70 -3.13
CA SER A 32 7.36 0.50 -3.87
C SER A 32 6.83 1.77 -4.54
N VAL A 33 7.32 2.94 -4.16
CA VAL A 33 6.88 4.20 -4.75
C VAL A 33 7.44 4.28 -6.17
N LEU A 34 6.56 4.51 -7.14
CA LEU A 34 6.93 4.63 -8.55
C LEU A 34 7.16 6.10 -8.91
N GLY A 35 8.35 6.42 -9.39
CA GLY A 35 8.64 7.75 -9.93
C GLY A 35 10.05 8.23 -9.61
N LYS A 36 10.40 9.37 -10.20
CA LYS A 36 11.65 10.06 -9.93
C LYS A 36 11.42 11.15 -8.87
N HIS A 37 12.43 11.42 -8.07
CA HIS A 37 12.38 12.43 -7.01
C HIS A 37 11.37 12.12 -5.90
N GLU A 38 11.37 10.89 -5.44
CA GLU A 38 10.48 10.45 -4.39
C GLU A 38 11.15 10.52 -3.03
N SER A 39 10.37 10.95 -2.03
CA SER A 39 10.76 10.86 -0.64
C SER A 39 9.59 10.35 0.20
N ILE A 40 9.90 9.63 1.26
CA ILE A 40 8.93 9.28 2.28
C ILE A 40 9.38 9.81 3.64
N MET A 41 8.41 10.24 4.42
CA MET A 41 8.61 10.56 5.83
C MET A 41 7.58 9.79 6.65
N SER A 42 7.98 9.38 7.83
CA SER A 42 7.09 8.63 8.73
C SER A 42 7.18 9.18 10.16
N SER A 43 6.08 9.11 10.88
CA SER A 43 6.04 9.38 12.32
C SER A 43 6.51 8.18 13.16
N ALA A 44 6.75 7.01 12.53
CA ALA A 44 7.16 5.81 13.24
C ALA A 44 8.50 5.99 13.95
N GLY A 45 8.56 5.54 15.19
CA GLY A 45 9.80 5.51 15.97
C GLY A 45 10.72 4.33 15.63
N SER A 46 10.38 3.54 14.62
CA SER A 46 11.14 2.35 14.22
C SER A 46 11.13 2.21 12.68
N THR A 47 11.75 1.15 12.18
CA THR A 47 11.77 0.82 10.75
C THR A 47 10.42 0.30 10.22
N MET A 48 9.48 0.01 11.11
CA MET A 48 8.15 -0.51 10.77
C MET A 48 7.07 0.38 11.34
N VAL A 49 6.05 0.67 10.53
CA VAL A 49 4.88 1.44 10.98
C VAL A 49 3.96 0.60 11.84
N SER A 50 3.31 1.25 12.78
CA SER A 50 2.35 0.66 13.72
C SER A 50 1.07 1.48 13.77
N ASN A 51 0.11 1.06 14.58
CA ASN A 51 -1.17 1.75 14.71
C ASN A 51 -1.00 3.24 15.04
N GLY A 52 -1.66 4.10 14.29
CA GLY A 52 -1.61 5.54 14.46
C GLY A 52 -0.46 6.25 13.74
N ASP A 53 0.55 5.51 13.27
CA ASP A 53 1.66 6.10 12.53
C ASP A 53 1.20 6.66 11.18
N THR A 54 1.90 7.70 10.73
CA THR A 54 1.67 8.30 9.41
C THR A 54 2.86 8.07 8.49
N ILE A 55 2.55 7.98 7.20
CA ILE A 55 3.53 7.92 6.13
C ILE A 55 3.18 9.02 5.14
N THR A 56 4.12 9.91 4.88
CA THR A 56 3.95 10.98 3.90
C THR A 56 4.81 10.68 2.68
N PHE A 57 4.17 10.60 1.53
CA PHE A 57 4.82 10.38 0.25
C PHE A 57 4.92 11.71 -0.51
N HIS A 58 6.10 12.05 -0.99
CA HIS A 58 6.31 13.11 -1.96
C HIS A 58 6.82 12.48 -3.24
N ALA A 59 6.02 12.52 -4.29
CA ALA A 59 6.36 11.88 -5.55
C ALA A 59 5.78 12.64 -6.74
N LYS A 60 6.45 12.49 -7.88
CA LYS A 60 5.92 13.02 -9.14
C LYS A 60 4.94 12.03 -9.73
N HIS A 61 3.66 12.39 -9.69
CA HIS A 61 2.57 11.63 -10.29
C HIS A 61 1.87 12.49 -11.35
N LEU A 62 1.65 11.91 -12.54
CA LEU A 62 0.94 12.61 -13.62
C LEU A 62 1.52 13.99 -13.98
N GLY A 63 2.86 14.08 -13.98
CA GLY A 63 3.56 15.30 -14.34
C GLY A 63 3.67 16.38 -13.26
N LYS A 64 3.08 16.15 -12.07
CA LYS A 64 3.13 17.09 -10.95
C LYS A 64 3.67 16.46 -9.69
N MET A 65 4.41 17.23 -8.89
CA MET A 65 4.78 16.81 -7.54
C MET A 65 3.53 16.80 -6.67
N ARG A 66 3.29 15.66 -6.03
CA ARG A 66 2.12 15.43 -5.18
C ARG A 66 2.55 14.93 -3.82
N SER A 67 1.79 15.31 -2.82
CA SER A 67 2.01 14.87 -1.45
C SER A 67 0.78 14.12 -0.96
N VAL A 68 1.00 12.91 -0.43
CA VAL A 68 -0.06 12.07 0.12
C VAL A 68 0.38 11.63 1.51
N MET A 69 -0.48 11.84 2.51
CA MET A 69 -0.27 11.36 3.87
C MET A 69 -1.29 10.27 4.18
N LEU A 70 -0.79 9.09 4.50
CA LEU A 70 -1.58 7.95 4.97
C LEU A 70 -1.35 7.74 6.46
N ARG A 71 -2.38 7.27 7.16
CA ARG A 71 -2.31 6.85 8.56
C ARG A 71 -2.70 5.40 8.69
N ILE A 72 -2.02 4.68 9.56
CA ILE A 72 -2.39 3.32 9.94
C ILE A 72 -3.56 3.44 10.94
N THR A 73 -4.75 3.03 10.52
CA THR A 73 -6.00 3.17 11.29
C THR A 73 -6.47 1.88 11.93
N GLU A 74 -6.04 0.73 11.38
CA GLU A 74 -6.31 -0.58 11.96
C GLU A 74 -5.03 -1.41 11.92
N PHE A 75 -4.76 -2.13 12.99
CA PHE A 75 -3.54 -2.90 13.15
C PHE A 75 -3.82 -4.14 13.99
N GLU A 76 -3.94 -5.29 13.34
CA GLU A 76 -4.03 -6.60 13.97
C GLU A 76 -2.81 -7.41 13.53
N LYS A 77 -1.87 -7.59 14.43
CA LYS A 77 -0.56 -8.20 14.14
C LYS A 77 -0.69 -9.54 13.42
N GLY A 78 -0.15 -9.62 12.22
CA GLY A 78 -0.19 -10.82 11.37
C GLY A 78 -1.53 -11.10 10.68
N HIS A 79 -2.55 -10.27 10.87
CA HIS A 79 -3.89 -10.51 10.35
C HIS A 79 -4.44 -9.37 9.49
N LYS A 80 -4.31 -8.14 9.94
CA LYS A 80 -4.88 -6.98 9.24
C LYS A 80 -4.07 -5.71 9.44
N LEU A 81 -3.93 -4.95 8.36
CA LEU A 81 -3.37 -3.61 8.37
C LEU A 81 -4.24 -2.72 7.47
N THR A 82 -4.64 -1.55 7.96
CA THR A 82 -5.41 -0.58 7.17
C THR A 82 -4.70 0.76 7.12
N GLU A 83 -4.57 1.28 5.92
CA GLU A 83 -4.04 2.60 5.63
C GLU A 83 -5.16 3.50 5.12
N GLU A 84 -5.31 4.70 5.70
CA GLU A 84 -6.30 5.69 5.26
C GLU A 84 -5.63 7.03 4.98
N GLN A 85 -6.08 7.70 3.93
CA GLN A 85 -5.59 9.01 3.57
C GLN A 85 -6.04 10.06 4.58
N VAL A 86 -5.06 10.84 5.07
CA VAL A 86 -5.30 12.03 5.90
C VAL A 86 -5.24 13.29 5.04
N LYS A 87 -4.31 13.33 4.09
CA LYS A 87 -4.14 14.40 3.11
C LYS A 87 -3.74 13.82 1.77
N GLY A 88 -4.29 14.36 0.69
CA GLY A 88 -3.98 13.95 -0.67
C GLY A 88 -4.99 14.45 -1.67
N ASP A 89 -4.79 14.09 -2.94
CA ASP A 89 -5.62 14.57 -4.05
C ASP A 89 -6.95 13.81 -4.20
N LEU A 90 -7.01 12.58 -3.71
CA LEU A 90 -8.26 11.82 -3.67
C LEU A 90 -9.15 12.36 -2.56
N MET A 91 -10.46 12.28 -2.73
CA MET A 91 -11.38 12.70 -1.67
C MET A 91 -11.32 11.73 -0.49
N ASN A 92 -11.29 10.45 -0.80
CA ASN A 92 -11.10 9.38 0.20
C ASN A 92 -10.18 8.32 -0.40
N TYR A 93 -9.40 7.70 0.44
CA TYR A 93 -8.59 6.53 0.08
C TYR A 93 -8.44 5.65 1.31
N ARG A 94 -8.79 4.37 1.16
CA ARG A 94 -8.65 3.35 2.20
C ARG A 94 -8.10 2.09 1.57
N HIS A 95 -7.01 1.58 2.12
CA HIS A 95 -6.38 0.35 1.68
C HIS A 95 -6.32 -0.64 2.85
N GLU A 96 -7.05 -1.73 2.74
CA GLU A 96 -7.04 -2.82 3.71
C GLU A 96 -6.18 -3.96 3.19
N HIS A 97 -5.26 -4.42 4.03
CA HIS A 97 -4.46 -5.62 3.80
C HIS A 97 -4.91 -6.69 4.77
N PHE A 98 -5.33 -7.84 4.26
CA PHE A 98 -5.65 -9.03 5.06
C PHE A 98 -4.62 -10.12 4.81
N PHE A 99 -4.23 -10.81 5.87
CA PHE A 99 -3.22 -11.86 5.84
C PHE A 99 -3.84 -13.14 6.40
N LYS A 100 -4.07 -14.12 5.54
CA LYS A 100 -4.71 -15.38 5.90
C LYS A 100 -3.73 -16.52 5.73
N GLN A 101 -3.48 -17.27 6.81
CA GLN A 101 -2.62 -18.45 6.74
C GLN A 101 -3.30 -19.57 5.97
N ILE A 102 -2.52 -20.20 5.10
CA ILE A 102 -2.86 -21.47 4.43
C ILE A 102 -1.67 -22.42 4.55
N ASP A 103 -1.83 -23.68 4.11
CA ASP A 103 -0.85 -24.76 4.36
C ASP A 103 0.61 -24.40 4.03
N ASN A 104 0.87 -23.75 2.91
CA ASN A 104 2.23 -23.47 2.46
C ASN A 104 2.57 -21.98 2.39
N GLY A 105 1.80 -21.15 3.09
CA GLY A 105 2.06 -19.71 3.04
C GLY A 105 0.92 -18.84 3.48
N THR A 106 0.79 -17.71 2.80
CA THR A 106 -0.19 -16.67 3.11
C THR A 106 -0.98 -16.31 1.87
N ILE A 107 -2.30 -16.20 2.01
CA ILE A 107 -3.13 -15.45 1.08
C ILE A 107 -3.19 -14.02 1.59
N MET A 108 -2.63 -13.09 0.84
CA MET A 108 -2.76 -11.66 1.09
C MET A 108 -3.87 -11.10 0.21
N ILE A 109 -4.81 -10.40 0.84
CA ILE A 109 -5.95 -9.77 0.16
C ILE A 109 -5.80 -8.27 0.34
N ASP A 110 -5.75 -7.57 -0.77
CA ASP A 110 -5.70 -6.10 -0.82
C ASP A 110 -7.04 -5.56 -1.31
N ILE A 111 -7.68 -4.74 -0.51
CA ILE A 111 -8.92 -4.06 -0.87
C ILE A 111 -8.68 -2.56 -0.79
N VAL A 112 -8.82 -1.88 -1.93
CA VAL A 112 -8.66 -0.43 -2.01
C VAL A 112 -9.97 0.19 -2.41
N GLU A 113 -10.45 1.12 -1.60
CA GLU A 113 -11.60 1.96 -1.90
C GLU A 113 -11.13 3.41 -1.98
N TYR A 114 -11.63 4.13 -2.97
CA TYR A 114 -11.23 5.52 -3.18
C TYR A 114 -12.35 6.31 -3.84
N ASP A 115 -12.37 7.62 -3.59
CA ASP A 115 -13.25 8.56 -4.28
C ASP A 115 -12.44 9.43 -5.23
N LEU A 116 -13.03 9.68 -6.39
CA LEU A 116 -12.42 10.53 -7.41
C LEU A 116 -12.48 12.00 -6.98
N PRO A 117 -11.45 12.81 -7.30
CA PRO A 117 -11.55 14.25 -7.17
C PRO A 117 -12.74 14.78 -7.97
N LYS A 118 -13.38 15.84 -7.48
CA LYS A 118 -14.55 16.45 -8.13
C LYS A 118 -14.31 16.79 -9.60
N ASP A 119 -13.09 17.15 -9.94
CA ASP A 119 -12.68 17.54 -11.29
C ASP A 119 -12.65 16.35 -12.28
N PHE A 120 -12.64 15.12 -11.78
CA PHE A 120 -12.70 13.89 -12.57
C PHE A 120 -14.09 13.32 -12.75
N ILE A 121 -15.10 13.89 -12.06
CA ILE A 121 -16.50 13.46 -12.18
C ILE A 121 -17.00 13.84 -13.56
N GLY A 122 -17.22 12.83 -14.41
CA GLY A 122 -17.71 13.01 -15.79
C GLY A 122 -16.72 12.68 -16.89
N LYS A 123 -15.44 12.45 -16.58
CA LYS A 123 -14.45 12.02 -17.58
C LYS A 123 -14.21 10.51 -17.50
N TRP A 124 -14.91 9.73 -18.31
CA TRP A 124 -14.78 8.27 -18.34
C TRP A 124 -13.33 7.80 -18.51
N ALA A 125 -12.60 8.41 -19.43
CA ALA A 125 -11.19 8.11 -19.66
C ALA A 125 -10.33 8.30 -18.40
N GLY A 126 -10.60 9.35 -17.62
CA GLY A 126 -9.91 9.61 -16.36
C GLY A 126 -10.15 8.56 -15.27
N LYS A 127 -11.38 8.00 -15.22
CA LYS A 127 -11.72 6.93 -14.25
C LYS A 127 -10.94 5.65 -14.53
N PHE A 128 -10.91 5.19 -15.79
CA PHE A 128 -10.14 4.02 -16.19
C PHE A 128 -8.66 4.20 -15.99
N PHE A 129 -8.13 5.34 -16.39
CA PHE A 129 -6.72 5.68 -16.23
C PHE A 129 -6.28 5.68 -14.77
N LEU A 130 -7.06 6.30 -13.88
CA LEU A 130 -6.75 6.36 -12.44
C LEU A 130 -6.80 4.96 -11.82
N ARG A 131 -7.79 4.15 -12.18
CA ARG A 131 -7.89 2.76 -11.70
C ARG A 131 -6.66 1.95 -12.09
N GLU A 132 -6.29 1.96 -13.37
CA GLU A 132 -5.12 1.24 -13.86
C GLU A 132 -3.83 1.73 -13.20
N TYR A 133 -3.73 3.04 -13.00
CA TYR A 133 -2.59 3.66 -12.34
C TYR A 133 -2.46 3.22 -10.87
N LEU A 134 -3.55 3.24 -10.12
CA LEU A 134 -3.57 2.77 -8.73
C LEU A 134 -3.29 1.27 -8.64
N GLU A 135 -3.91 0.46 -9.51
CA GLU A 135 -3.62 -0.98 -9.56
C GLU A 135 -2.15 -1.26 -9.81
N LYS A 136 -1.53 -0.52 -10.70
CA LYS A 136 -0.09 -0.66 -11.01
C LYS A 136 0.77 -0.37 -9.78
N ILE A 137 0.48 0.68 -9.04
CA ILE A 137 1.19 1.03 -7.80
C ILE A 137 1.05 -0.09 -6.77
N ILE A 138 -0.18 -0.56 -6.54
CA ILE A 138 -0.48 -1.60 -5.56
C ILE A 138 0.19 -2.92 -5.95
N LYS A 139 0.08 -3.34 -7.20
CA LYS A 139 0.72 -4.56 -7.73
C LYS A 139 2.24 -4.51 -7.60
N ASN A 140 2.84 -3.35 -7.83
CA ASN A 140 4.28 -3.17 -7.66
C ASN A 140 4.70 -3.38 -6.20
N ARG A 141 3.95 -2.83 -5.26
CA ARG A 141 4.18 -3.02 -3.82
C ARG A 141 4.05 -4.51 -3.43
N ILE A 142 3.00 -5.16 -3.90
CA ILE A 142 2.76 -6.59 -3.66
C ILE A 142 3.93 -7.45 -4.18
N LEU A 143 4.40 -7.18 -5.41
CA LEU A 143 5.50 -7.93 -6.01
C LEU A 143 6.82 -7.74 -5.23
N ILE A 144 7.09 -6.55 -4.74
CA ILE A 144 8.27 -6.28 -3.91
C ILE A 144 8.19 -7.07 -2.60
N VAL A 145 7.06 -7.02 -1.92
CA VAL A 145 6.85 -7.78 -0.69
C VAL A 145 6.99 -9.28 -0.93
N LYS A 146 6.35 -9.80 -1.98
CA LYS A 146 6.43 -11.22 -2.35
C LYS A 146 7.87 -11.65 -2.62
N ASN A 147 8.62 -10.86 -3.39
CA ASN A 147 10.02 -11.17 -3.69
C ASN A 147 10.89 -11.24 -2.42
N TYR A 148 10.72 -10.30 -1.50
CA TYR A 148 11.44 -10.33 -0.22
C TYR A 148 10.99 -11.48 0.67
N ALA A 149 9.69 -11.74 0.76
CA ALA A 149 9.14 -12.79 1.62
C ALA A 149 9.56 -14.21 1.21
N GLU A 150 9.63 -14.46 -0.10
CA GLU A 150 9.93 -15.79 -0.66
C GLU A 150 11.41 -16.07 -0.90
N THR A 151 12.29 -15.08 -0.67
CA THR A 151 13.75 -15.22 -0.83
C THR A 151 14.46 -14.91 0.47
N GLU A 152 15.77 -15.10 0.53
CA GLU A 152 16.60 -14.79 1.71
C GLU A 152 16.68 -13.29 2.02
N ARG A 153 16.13 -12.42 1.17
CA ARG A 153 16.18 -10.96 1.33
C ARG A 153 15.47 -10.44 2.60
N TRP A 154 14.47 -11.17 3.09
CA TRP A 154 13.77 -10.76 4.30
C TRP A 154 14.71 -10.70 5.52
N HIS A 155 15.77 -11.50 5.56
CA HIS A 155 16.76 -11.48 6.65
C HIS A 155 17.45 -10.12 6.81
N ALA A 156 17.69 -9.41 5.71
CA ALA A 156 18.29 -8.09 5.75
C ALA A 156 17.41 -7.02 6.44
N LEU A 157 16.11 -7.26 6.51
CA LEU A 157 15.15 -6.33 7.06
C LEU A 157 14.58 -6.76 8.42
N LEU A 158 14.33 -8.04 8.61
CA LEU A 158 13.65 -8.57 9.79
C LEU A 158 14.59 -9.34 10.73
N GLY A 159 15.81 -9.54 10.32
CA GLY A 159 16.81 -10.30 11.10
C GLY A 159 16.64 -11.80 10.91
#